data_434678f8f546feb57db6d6e3a05223db
#
_entry.id   434678f8f546feb57db6d6e3a05223db
#
_cell.length_a   1.000
_cell.length_b   1.000
_cell.length_c   1.000
_cell.angle_alpha   90.00
_cell.angle_beta   90.00
_cell.angle_gamma   90.00
#
_symmetry.space_group_name_H-M   'P 1'
#
loop_
_entity.id
_entity.type
_entity.pdbx_description
1 polymer ?
#
loop_
_entity_poly.entity_id
_entity_poly.type
_entity_poly.pdbx_seq_one_letter_code
_entity_poly.pdbx_strand_id
1 'polypeptide(L)'
;MTYKTLNDFDFNGKTVFVRADLNVPSKEGKITDMTRIDRFVPTLKELVEKGAKVVVASHFGRPKGEKNPEYSMAFIAEALAKASGLTVLFSEDCIGDKRDMLIRGMQNGDVILLENLRFYKGEEANDKEFAEQLASGMDIYINDAFSTAHRAHASTEGMAHLLPRGAGRLMQEELEALDKALGNPQRPAVALVGGSKVSTKLDLLANLVKKVDFLCIGGGMAHTFLAAKGIEMGEGSLVEPSMIDTAKSILANAGNCTIVLPVDLTWADQFGEGQTPHVSDADEVPAGKVLLDIGPKSVAEFIKVISGCKTLIWNGPVGAFEIKPFDKGTNEIAVAVAELTKNGLTSVAGGGDTVSAIKKAGIADALTYVSAAGGAFLEWMEGKSLPGVAILEK
;
A
#
# COMPACT_ATOMS: atom_id res chain seq x y z
N MET A 1 -7.39 -5.54 16.17
CA MET A 1 -6.94 -6.89 15.72
C MET A 1 -6.01 -7.49 16.77
N THR A 2 -6.14 -8.78 17.10
CA THR A 2 -5.24 -9.48 18.02
C THR A 2 -4.44 -10.53 17.25
N TYR A 3 -3.16 -10.31 17.11
CA TYR A 3 -2.22 -11.23 16.43
C TYR A 3 -0.93 -11.33 17.23
N LYS A 4 -0.15 -12.38 17.00
CA LYS A 4 1.18 -12.54 17.61
C LYS A 4 2.22 -11.73 16.83
N THR A 5 3.19 -11.19 17.56
CA THR A 5 4.36 -10.45 17.05
C THR A 5 5.65 -11.18 17.39
N LEU A 6 6.80 -10.62 17.04
CA LEU A 6 8.10 -11.20 17.42
C LEU A 6 8.33 -11.22 18.94
N ASN A 7 7.49 -10.55 19.73
CA ASN A 7 7.60 -10.57 21.20
C ASN A 7 6.92 -11.78 21.83
N ASP A 8 6.09 -12.50 21.07
CA ASP A 8 5.27 -13.60 21.57
C ASP A 8 5.91 -14.99 21.39
N PHE A 9 7.16 -15.04 20.91
CA PHE A 9 7.88 -16.29 20.60
C PHE A 9 9.27 -16.34 21.22
N ASP A 10 9.69 -17.53 21.58
CA ASP A 10 11.11 -17.86 21.81
C ASP A 10 11.71 -18.37 20.51
N PHE A 11 12.70 -17.63 19.98
CA PHE A 11 13.34 -17.92 18.71
C PHE A 11 14.67 -18.66 18.87
N ASN A 12 15.20 -18.79 20.09
CA ASN A 12 16.51 -19.39 20.30
C ASN A 12 16.58 -20.84 19.80
N GLY A 13 17.44 -21.10 18.83
CA GLY A 13 17.59 -22.40 18.20
C GLY A 13 16.47 -22.80 17.21
N LYS A 14 15.46 -21.95 17.01
CA LYS A 14 14.33 -22.22 16.12
C LYS A 14 14.64 -21.87 14.68
N THR A 15 14.15 -22.71 13.75
CA THR A 15 14.16 -22.43 12.31
C THR A 15 12.92 -21.64 11.95
N VAL A 16 13.12 -20.39 11.55
CA VAL A 16 12.04 -19.42 11.32
C VAL A 16 11.92 -19.13 9.84
N PHE A 17 10.78 -19.50 9.26
CA PHE A 17 10.43 -19.06 7.90
C PHE A 17 9.89 -17.63 7.95
N VAL A 18 10.49 -16.74 7.17
CA VAL A 18 10.05 -15.33 7.07
C VAL A 18 9.60 -15.03 5.65
N ARG A 19 8.30 -14.77 5.48
CA ARG A 19 7.77 -14.25 4.22
C ARG A 19 8.02 -12.76 4.14
N ALA A 20 8.99 -12.36 3.34
CA ALA A 20 9.37 -10.96 3.11
C ALA A 20 8.89 -10.45 1.74
N ASP A 21 8.74 -9.14 1.58
CA ASP A 21 8.55 -8.51 0.28
C ASP A 21 9.86 -7.89 -0.23
N LEU A 22 10.61 -8.69 -0.97
CA LEU A 22 11.86 -8.31 -1.61
C LEU A 22 11.71 -8.14 -3.14
N ASN A 23 10.49 -7.91 -3.62
CA ASN A 23 10.21 -7.63 -5.03
C ASN A 23 10.60 -6.19 -5.38
N VAL A 24 11.90 -5.91 -5.35
CA VAL A 24 12.49 -4.58 -5.54
C VAL A 24 12.43 -4.12 -7.00
N PRO A 25 12.28 -2.82 -7.27
CA PRO A 25 12.51 -2.27 -8.60
C PRO A 25 13.96 -2.49 -9.04
N SER A 26 14.14 -3.02 -10.24
CA SER A 26 15.46 -3.27 -10.81
C SER A 26 15.51 -2.96 -12.29
N LYS A 27 16.69 -2.58 -12.77
CA LYS A 27 16.98 -2.38 -14.19
C LYS A 27 18.33 -3.01 -14.52
N GLU A 28 18.37 -3.84 -15.55
CA GLU A 28 19.60 -4.52 -16.01
C GLU A 28 20.35 -5.25 -14.87
N GLY A 29 19.59 -5.97 -14.02
CA GLY A 29 20.13 -6.71 -12.89
C GLY A 29 20.61 -5.86 -11.69
N LYS A 30 20.37 -4.53 -11.72
CA LYS A 30 20.72 -3.62 -10.62
C LYS A 30 19.46 -3.10 -9.94
N ILE A 31 19.45 -3.15 -8.61
CA ILE A 31 18.37 -2.59 -7.79
C ILE A 31 18.39 -1.06 -7.92
N THR A 32 17.25 -0.48 -8.24
CA THR A 32 17.08 0.97 -8.38
C THR A 32 16.44 1.63 -7.15
N ASP A 33 15.82 0.84 -6.26
CA ASP A 33 15.24 1.31 -5.00
C ASP A 33 15.40 0.22 -3.93
N MET A 34 16.12 0.54 -2.86
CA MET A 34 16.43 -0.35 -1.73
C MET A 34 15.36 -0.36 -0.64
N THR A 35 14.35 0.50 -0.72
CA THR A 35 13.37 0.74 0.36
C THR A 35 12.77 -0.55 0.93
N ARG A 36 12.45 -1.54 0.10
CA ARG A 36 11.86 -2.80 0.55
C ARG A 36 12.83 -3.65 1.36
N ILE A 37 14.10 -3.68 0.94
CA ILE A 37 15.16 -4.37 1.68
C ILE A 37 15.43 -3.67 3.00
N ASP A 38 15.60 -2.35 2.97
CA ASP A 38 15.92 -1.55 4.17
C ASP A 38 14.82 -1.67 5.23
N ARG A 39 13.56 -1.66 4.82
CA ARG A 39 12.42 -1.83 5.74
C ARG A 39 12.30 -3.24 6.31
N PHE A 40 12.79 -4.27 5.63
CA PHE A 40 12.82 -5.65 6.11
C PHE A 40 13.97 -5.92 7.11
N VAL A 41 15.09 -5.23 6.97
CA VAL A 41 16.31 -5.42 7.81
C VAL A 41 16.03 -5.43 9.32
N PRO A 42 15.18 -4.57 9.90
CA PRO A 42 14.88 -4.62 11.34
C PRO A 42 14.31 -5.97 11.79
N THR A 43 13.34 -6.54 11.07
CA THR A 43 12.80 -7.87 11.36
C THR A 43 13.89 -8.94 11.30
N LEU A 44 14.71 -8.92 10.26
CA LEU A 44 15.79 -9.89 10.07
C LEU A 44 16.81 -9.85 11.20
N LYS A 45 17.30 -8.63 11.55
CA LYS A 45 18.28 -8.45 12.62
C LYS A 45 17.75 -8.91 13.98
N GLU A 46 16.53 -8.54 14.32
CA GLU A 46 15.92 -8.94 15.58
C GLU A 46 15.80 -10.46 15.72
N LEU A 47 15.42 -11.17 14.65
CA LEU A 47 15.36 -12.63 14.65
C LEU A 47 16.75 -13.26 14.86
N VAL A 48 17.76 -12.74 14.17
CA VAL A 48 19.16 -13.20 14.32
C VAL A 48 19.68 -12.95 15.73
N GLU A 49 19.45 -11.76 16.29
CA GLU A 49 19.83 -11.39 17.66
C GLU A 49 19.15 -12.27 18.71
N LYS A 50 17.94 -12.74 18.45
CA LYS A 50 17.20 -13.68 19.29
C LYS A 50 17.63 -15.15 19.10
N GLY A 51 18.66 -15.40 18.31
CA GLY A 51 19.23 -16.74 18.09
C GLY A 51 18.43 -17.62 17.11
N ALA A 52 17.60 -17.04 16.26
CA ALA A 52 16.90 -17.80 15.22
C ALA A 52 17.85 -18.24 14.10
N LYS A 53 17.49 -19.36 13.43
CA LYS A 53 17.96 -19.75 12.11
C LYS A 53 16.94 -19.24 11.11
N VAL A 54 17.30 -18.25 10.29
CA VAL A 54 16.31 -17.50 9.50
C VAL A 54 16.29 -17.96 8.06
N VAL A 55 15.14 -18.43 7.59
CA VAL A 55 14.89 -18.80 6.19
C VAL A 55 13.97 -17.74 5.57
N VAL A 56 14.55 -16.84 4.79
CA VAL A 56 13.84 -15.76 4.11
C VAL A 56 13.30 -16.24 2.77
N ALA A 57 12.04 -15.98 2.50
CA ALA A 57 11.40 -16.29 1.24
C ALA A 57 10.64 -15.08 0.69
N SER A 58 10.75 -14.87 -0.61
CA SER A 58 10.04 -13.82 -1.31
C SER A 58 9.74 -14.22 -2.74
N HIS A 59 9.02 -13.35 -3.43
CA HIS A 59 8.85 -13.43 -4.88
C HIS A 59 9.58 -12.27 -5.55
N PHE A 60 9.90 -12.45 -6.83
CA PHE A 60 10.43 -11.41 -7.68
C PHE A 60 9.80 -11.49 -9.09
N GLY A 61 9.23 -10.39 -9.56
CA GLY A 61 8.59 -10.31 -10.86
C GLY A 61 7.40 -11.28 -11.03
N ARG A 62 7.19 -11.71 -12.28
CA ARG A 62 6.08 -12.59 -12.68
C ARG A 62 6.54 -13.71 -13.62
N PRO A 63 7.31 -14.71 -13.16
CA PRO A 63 7.85 -15.77 -13.98
C PRO A 63 6.82 -16.85 -14.39
N LYS A 64 5.56 -16.74 -13.93
CA LYS A 64 4.44 -17.63 -14.31
C LYS A 64 4.64 -19.13 -13.99
N GLY A 65 5.32 -19.42 -12.90
CA GLY A 65 5.57 -20.80 -12.47
C GLY A 65 6.69 -21.51 -13.23
N GLU A 66 7.61 -20.76 -13.83
CA GLU A 66 8.75 -21.30 -14.58
C GLU A 66 10.05 -20.70 -14.08
N LYS A 67 11.11 -21.53 -13.99
CA LYS A 67 12.45 -21.04 -13.65
C LYS A 67 13.00 -20.20 -14.81
N ASN A 68 13.29 -18.94 -14.53
CA ASN A 68 13.89 -18.01 -15.46
C ASN A 68 14.99 -17.20 -14.75
N PRO A 69 16.27 -17.26 -15.19
CA PRO A 69 17.37 -16.55 -14.56
C PRO A 69 17.15 -15.06 -14.38
N GLU A 70 16.37 -14.42 -15.25
CA GLU A 70 16.01 -12.99 -15.14
C GLU A 70 15.25 -12.67 -13.84
N TYR A 71 14.51 -13.66 -13.30
CA TYR A 71 13.72 -13.49 -12.08
C TYR A 71 14.34 -14.20 -10.87
N SER A 72 15.62 -14.61 -10.95
CA SER A 72 16.32 -15.21 -9.81
C SER A 72 16.51 -14.22 -8.67
N MET A 73 16.41 -14.71 -7.44
CA MET A 73 16.63 -13.93 -6.22
C MET A 73 18.12 -13.78 -5.85
N ALA A 74 19.04 -14.39 -6.58
CA ALA A 74 20.46 -14.44 -6.22
C ALA A 74 21.10 -13.05 -6.00
N PHE A 75 20.81 -12.08 -6.89
CA PHE A 75 21.34 -10.71 -6.74
C PHE A 75 20.75 -9.96 -5.53
N ILE A 76 19.58 -10.37 -5.07
CA ILE A 76 18.93 -9.81 -3.87
C ILE A 76 19.63 -10.31 -2.60
N ALA A 77 20.18 -11.53 -2.60
CA ALA A 77 20.94 -12.07 -1.48
C ALA A 77 22.14 -11.18 -1.13
N GLU A 78 22.88 -10.73 -2.14
CA GLU A 78 24.02 -9.81 -1.97
C GLU A 78 23.58 -8.45 -1.41
N ALA A 79 22.49 -7.90 -1.95
CA ALA A 79 21.94 -6.64 -1.49
C ALA A 79 21.43 -6.71 -0.05
N LEU A 80 20.76 -7.81 0.32
CA LEU A 80 20.27 -8.06 1.67
C LEU A 80 21.45 -8.22 2.66
N ALA A 81 22.49 -8.97 2.27
CA ALA A 81 23.70 -9.11 3.08
C ALA A 81 24.35 -7.75 3.33
N LYS A 82 24.51 -6.93 2.30
CA LYS A 82 25.09 -5.59 2.42
C LYS A 82 24.25 -4.66 3.31
N ALA A 83 22.93 -4.64 3.14
CA ALA A 83 22.04 -3.78 3.91
C ALA A 83 21.94 -4.20 5.38
N SER A 84 21.90 -5.50 5.65
CA SER A 84 21.82 -6.04 7.01
C SER A 84 23.15 -6.10 7.75
N GLY A 85 24.27 -6.20 7.03
CA GLY A 85 25.59 -6.50 7.59
C GLY A 85 25.75 -7.95 8.04
N LEU A 86 24.86 -8.85 7.61
CA LEU A 86 24.83 -10.27 7.92
C LEU A 86 25.34 -11.10 6.74
N THR A 87 25.84 -12.31 7.03
CA THR A 87 26.06 -13.29 5.97
C THR A 87 24.72 -13.90 5.55
N VAL A 88 24.38 -13.79 4.26
CA VAL A 88 23.16 -14.37 3.68
C VAL A 88 23.55 -15.43 2.67
N LEU A 89 23.24 -16.68 2.97
CA LEU A 89 23.41 -17.79 2.03
C LEU A 89 22.23 -17.80 1.05
N PHE A 90 22.48 -18.21 -0.19
CA PHE A 90 21.43 -18.34 -1.19
C PHE A 90 21.13 -19.81 -1.48
N SER A 91 19.85 -20.19 -1.47
CA SER A 91 19.37 -21.49 -1.88
C SER A 91 18.77 -21.41 -3.27
N GLU A 92 19.30 -22.18 -4.23
CA GLU A 92 18.82 -22.23 -5.62
C GLU A 92 17.41 -22.82 -5.79
N ASP A 93 16.83 -23.34 -4.70
CA ASP A 93 15.50 -23.94 -4.67
C ASP A 93 14.74 -23.49 -3.40
N CYS A 94 13.40 -23.47 -3.49
CA CYS A 94 12.52 -23.19 -2.34
C CYS A 94 12.16 -24.45 -1.56
N ILE A 95 12.25 -25.62 -2.17
CA ILE A 95 11.86 -26.93 -1.65
C ILE A 95 12.86 -28.01 -2.11
N GLY A 96 12.80 -29.18 -1.48
CA GLY A 96 13.57 -30.36 -1.88
C GLY A 96 14.92 -30.50 -1.19
N ASP A 97 15.61 -31.61 -1.50
CA ASP A 97 16.78 -32.10 -0.75
C ASP A 97 17.90 -31.07 -0.58
N LYS A 98 18.24 -30.33 -1.62
CA LYS A 98 19.31 -29.31 -1.58
C LYS A 98 19.01 -28.21 -0.54
N ARG A 99 17.80 -27.68 -0.58
CA ARG A 99 17.33 -26.69 0.40
C ARG A 99 17.32 -27.28 1.81
N ASP A 100 16.83 -28.50 1.98
CA ASP A 100 16.73 -29.17 3.27
C ASP A 100 18.12 -29.49 3.87
N MET A 101 19.10 -29.80 3.03
CA MET A 101 20.49 -29.96 3.47
C MET A 101 21.08 -28.64 4.00
N LEU A 102 20.84 -27.53 3.31
CA LEU A 102 21.26 -26.21 3.78
C LEU A 102 20.64 -25.87 5.14
N ILE A 103 19.33 -26.09 5.29
CA ILE A 103 18.60 -25.80 6.53
C ILE A 103 19.11 -26.66 7.68
N ARG A 104 19.34 -27.96 7.48
CA ARG A 104 19.91 -28.84 8.51
C ARG A 104 21.30 -28.40 8.97
N GLY A 105 22.07 -27.77 8.10
CA GLY A 105 23.42 -27.27 8.43
C GLY A 105 23.45 -25.94 9.20
N MET A 106 22.31 -25.24 9.30
CA MET A 106 22.25 -23.90 9.94
C MET A 106 22.60 -23.93 11.43
N GLN A 107 23.31 -22.88 11.85
CA GLN A 107 23.54 -22.53 13.23
C GLN A 107 22.69 -21.32 13.63
N ASN A 108 22.58 -21.07 14.93
CA ASN A 108 21.88 -19.89 15.43
C ASN A 108 22.51 -18.61 14.84
N GLY A 109 21.67 -17.76 14.28
CA GLY A 109 22.10 -16.52 13.63
C GLY A 109 22.36 -16.63 12.12
N ASP A 110 22.33 -17.84 11.56
CA ASP A 110 22.45 -18.04 10.11
C ASP A 110 21.21 -17.56 9.37
N VAL A 111 21.44 -17.03 8.16
CA VAL A 111 20.39 -16.54 7.27
C VAL A 111 20.51 -17.21 5.90
N ILE A 112 19.43 -17.79 5.41
CA ILE A 112 19.29 -18.29 4.05
C ILE A 112 18.20 -17.51 3.32
N LEU A 113 18.49 -17.03 2.12
CA LEU A 113 17.46 -16.54 1.18
C LEU A 113 17.14 -17.65 0.18
N LEU A 114 15.87 -18.02 0.07
CA LEU A 114 15.39 -18.98 -0.91
C LEU A 114 15.28 -18.35 -2.30
N GLU A 115 15.31 -19.18 -3.33
CA GLU A 115 15.00 -18.78 -4.71
C GLU A 115 13.54 -18.26 -4.81
N ASN A 116 13.18 -17.71 -5.95
CA ASN A 116 11.90 -17.09 -6.22
C ASN A 116 10.74 -18.09 -6.06
N LEU A 117 9.88 -17.83 -5.08
CA LEU A 117 8.68 -18.63 -4.81
C LEU A 117 7.79 -18.81 -6.05
N ARG A 118 7.72 -17.79 -6.93
CA ARG A 118 6.91 -17.82 -8.14
C ARG A 118 7.48 -18.65 -9.29
N PHE A 119 8.63 -19.30 -9.09
CA PHE A 119 9.09 -20.37 -9.99
C PHE A 119 8.25 -21.63 -9.84
N TYR A 120 7.45 -21.73 -8.80
CA TYR A 120 6.59 -22.87 -8.51
C TYR A 120 5.13 -22.48 -8.73
N LYS A 121 4.42 -23.25 -9.58
CA LYS A 121 2.98 -23.03 -9.87
C LYS A 121 2.11 -23.14 -8.62
N GLY A 122 2.54 -23.94 -7.65
CA GLY A 122 1.87 -24.13 -6.38
C GLY A 122 1.83 -22.88 -5.50
N GLU A 123 2.73 -21.92 -5.68
CA GLU A 123 2.74 -20.67 -4.90
C GLU A 123 1.46 -19.86 -5.11
N GLU A 124 1.19 -19.46 -6.35
CA GLU A 124 0.01 -18.61 -6.66
C GLU A 124 -1.30 -19.39 -6.61
N ALA A 125 -1.25 -20.74 -6.73
CA ALA A 125 -2.39 -21.62 -6.60
C ALA A 125 -2.78 -21.92 -5.15
N ASN A 126 -1.99 -21.46 -4.17
CA ASN A 126 -2.12 -21.85 -2.76
C ASN A 126 -2.17 -23.37 -2.57
N ASP A 127 -1.29 -24.07 -3.30
CA ASP A 127 -1.26 -25.52 -3.34
C ASP A 127 -0.81 -26.10 -1.99
N LYS A 128 -1.59 -27.06 -1.50
CA LYS A 128 -1.38 -27.64 -0.17
C LYS A 128 -0.06 -28.41 -0.07
N GLU A 129 0.29 -29.20 -1.08
CA GLU A 129 1.52 -29.99 -1.08
C GLU A 129 2.74 -29.07 -1.12
N PHE A 130 2.70 -28.02 -1.93
CA PHE A 130 3.75 -27.02 -1.96
C PHE A 130 3.88 -26.27 -0.62
N ALA A 131 2.77 -25.93 0.03
CA ALA A 131 2.77 -25.31 1.36
C ALA A 131 3.38 -26.24 2.42
N GLU A 132 3.07 -27.54 2.40
CA GLU A 132 3.65 -28.56 3.28
C GLU A 132 5.17 -28.72 3.03
N GLN A 133 5.60 -28.70 1.78
CA GLN A 133 7.02 -28.74 1.43
C GLN A 133 7.77 -27.48 1.90
N LEU A 134 7.18 -26.30 1.77
CA LEU A 134 7.75 -25.05 2.30
C LEU A 134 7.88 -25.09 3.83
N ALA A 135 6.88 -25.62 4.52
CA ALA A 135 6.84 -25.72 5.99
C ALA A 135 7.79 -26.79 6.55
N SER A 136 8.26 -27.73 5.72
CA SER A 136 9.14 -28.82 6.16
C SER A 136 10.44 -28.27 6.76
N GLY A 137 10.75 -28.69 7.99
CA GLY A 137 11.95 -28.26 8.73
C GLY A 137 11.85 -26.86 9.36
N MET A 138 10.66 -26.24 9.33
CA MET A 138 10.40 -24.95 9.97
C MET A 138 9.70 -25.14 11.33
N ASP A 139 10.06 -24.31 12.32
CA ASP A 139 9.42 -24.29 13.63
C ASP A 139 8.37 -23.18 13.75
N ILE A 140 8.61 -22.03 13.11
CA ILE A 140 7.79 -20.81 13.24
C ILE A 140 7.66 -20.14 11.87
N TYR A 141 6.49 -19.61 11.58
CA TYR A 141 6.20 -18.78 10.42
C TYR A 141 6.02 -17.31 10.81
N ILE A 142 6.74 -16.42 10.16
CA ILE A 142 6.60 -14.96 10.31
C ILE A 142 6.21 -14.36 8.96
N ASN A 143 5.09 -13.63 8.92
CA ASN A 143 4.71 -12.83 7.77
C ASN A 143 5.18 -11.37 7.96
N ASP A 144 6.03 -10.91 7.05
CA ASP A 144 6.53 -9.53 7.03
C ASP A 144 6.31 -8.86 5.66
N ALA A 145 5.30 -9.35 4.92
CA ALA A 145 5.00 -8.95 3.56
C ALA A 145 3.54 -8.51 3.40
N PHE A 146 3.15 -7.40 4.04
CA PHE A 146 1.78 -6.87 3.96
C PHE A 146 1.33 -6.60 2.50
N SER A 147 2.25 -6.16 1.62
CA SER A 147 1.96 -5.93 0.20
C SER A 147 1.39 -7.13 -0.55
N THR A 148 1.63 -8.35 -0.06
CA THR A 148 1.11 -9.61 -0.63
C THR A 148 -0.06 -10.20 0.15
N ALA A 149 -0.42 -9.60 1.28
CA ALA A 149 -1.40 -10.15 2.23
C ALA A 149 -2.84 -10.25 1.66
N HIS A 150 -3.13 -9.51 0.59
CA HIS A 150 -4.41 -9.57 -0.11
C HIS A 150 -4.60 -10.84 -0.97
N ARG A 151 -3.58 -11.68 -1.07
CA ARG A 151 -3.60 -12.92 -1.88
C ARG A 151 -3.41 -14.14 -0.99
N ALA A 152 -4.28 -15.14 -1.14
CA ALA A 152 -4.09 -16.45 -0.56
C ALA A 152 -3.11 -17.25 -1.42
N HIS A 153 -1.81 -17.13 -1.12
CA HIS A 153 -0.75 -17.92 -1.75
C HIS A 153 -0.17 -18.92 -0.75
N ALA A 154 0.51 -19.95 -1.23
CA ALA A 154 1.07 -20.99 -0.37
C ALA A 154 2.01 -20.42 0.71
N SER A 155 2.84 -19.44 0.37
CA SER A 155 3.78 -18.81 1.30
C SER A 155 3.17 -17.70 2.17
N THR A 156 1.98 -17.18 1.84
CA THR A 156 1.34 -16.08 2.61
C THR A 156 0.21 -16.57 3.50
N GLU A 157 -0.48 -17.62 3.11
CA GLU A 157 -1.65 -18.17 3.80
C GLU A 157 -1.51 -19.68 4.05
N GLY A 158 -1.26 -20.49 3.01
CA GLY A 158 -1.31 -21.95 3.09
C GLY A 158 -0.39 -22.54 4.16
N MET A 159 0.91 -22.21 4.15
CA MET A 159 1.84 -22.72 5.15
C MET A 159 1.64 -22.15 6.56
N ALA A 160 1.03 -20.99 6.67
CA ALA A 160 0.74 -20.38 7.98
C ALA A 160 -0.27 -21.20 8.80
N HIS A 161 -1.09 -22.03 8.16
CA HIS A 161 -1.95 -22.99 8.87
C HIS A 161 -1.18 -24.10 9.56
N LEU A 162 0.04 -24.41 9.11
CA LEU A 162 0.82 -25.58 9.53
C LEU A 162 1.76 -25.29 10.71
N LEU A 163 2.00 -24.01 11.02
CA LEU A 163 3.02 -23.58 11.96
C LEU A 163 2.49 -22.56 12.98
N PRO A 164 3.12 -22.48 14.17
CA PRO A 164 2.98 -21.27 15.00
C PRO A 164 3.37 -20.05 14.17
N ARG A 165 2.51 -19.01 14.19
CA ARG A 165 2.61 -17.89 13.23
C ARG A 165 2.46 -16.54 13.90
N GLY A 166 3.14 -15.53 13.31
CA GLY A 166 3.08 -14.15 13.79
C GLY A 166 3.49 -13.13 12.73
N ALA A 167 3.35 -11.86 13.07
CA ALA A 167 3.74 -10.72 12.25
C ALA A 167 5.21 -10.34 12.51
N GLY A 168 5.95 -10.05 11.43
CA GLY A 168 7.22 -9.33 11.51
C GLY A 168 7.01 -7.84 11.81
N ARG A 169 8.08 -7.08 11.98
CA ARG A 169 7.98 -5.67 12.39
C ARG A 169 7.34 -4.79 11.32
N LEU A 170 7.64 -5.04 10.04
CA LEU A 170 7.03 -4.29 8.95
C LEU A 170 5.52 -4.57 8.85
N MET A 171 5.11 -5.84 8.96
CA MET A 171 3.71 -6.22 9.01
C MET A 171 3.00 -5.59 10.22
N GLN A 172 3.64 -5.59 11.39
CA GLN A 172 3.11 -4.99 12.60
C GLN A 172 2.90 -3.48 12.44
N GLU A 173 3.90 -2.76 11.91
CA GLU A 173 3.80 -1.31 11.65
C GLU A 173 2.63 -0.98 10.71
N GLU A 174 2.48 -1.74 9.61
CA GLU A 174 1.35 -1.57 8.68
C GLU A 174 0.01 -1.77 9.40
N LEU A 175 -0.15 -2.88 10.11
CA LEU A 175 -1.41 -3.19 10.81
C LEU A 175 -1.76 -2.18 11.89
N GLU A 176 -0.77 -1.71 12.66
CA GLU A 176 -0.97 -0.68 13.68
C GLU A 176 -1.35 0.68 13.07
N ALA A 177 -0.67 1.07 11.96
CA ALA A 177 -0.99 2.31 11.26
C ALA A 177 -2.41 2.28 10.67
N LEU A 178 -2.78 1.15 10.06
CA LEU A 178 -4.09 0.95 9.47
C LEU A 178 -5.22 0.91 10.54
N ASP A 179 -4.98 0.27 11.67
CA ASP A 179 -5.94 0.25 12.78
C ASP A 179 -6.16 1.67 13.34
N LYS A 180 -5.09 2.44 13.53
CA LYS A 180 -5.17 3.85 13.95
C LYS A 180 -5.88 4.74 12.94
N ALA A 181 -5.77 4.44 11.63
CA ALA A 181 -6.34 5.29 10.59
C ALA A 181 -7.83 5.01 10.33
N LEU A 182 -8.26 3.74 10.39
CA LEU A 182 -9.62 3.36 9.99
C LEU A 182 -10.28 2.29 10.88
N GLY A 183 -9.50 1.47 11.60
CA GLY A 183 -10.02 0.50 12.55
C GLY A 183 -10.63 1.19 13.77
N ASN A 184 -9.79 1.94 14.48
CA ASN A 184 -10.15 2.71 15.69
C ASN A 184 -9.60 4.16 15.60
N PRO A 185 -10.02 4.98 14.61
CA PRO A 185 -9.47 6.31 14.42
C PRO A 185 -9.84 7.25 15.58
N GLN A 186 -8.90 8.13 15.94
CA GLN A 186 -9.25 9.30 16.73
C GLN A 186 -10.12 10.23 15.90
N ARG A 187 -11.28 10.63 16.45
CA ARG A 187 -12.26 11.45 15.75
C ARG A 187 -12.10 12.94 16.09
N PRO A 188 -12.48 13.84 15.17
CA PRO A 188 -13.05 13.58 13.85
C PRO A 188 -12.00 12.95 12.91
N ALA A 189 -12.43 12.04 12.04
CA ALA A 189 -11.61 11.40 11.03
C ALA A 189 -12.03 11.83 9.62
N VAL A 190 -11.06 12.08 8.76
CA VAL A 190 -11.28 12.44 7.35
C VAL A 190 -10.59 11.47 6.41
N ALA A 191 -11.26 11.12 5.33
CA ALA A 191 -10.64 10.49 4.18
C ALA A 191 -10.48 11.51 3.04
N LEU A 192 -9.30 11.56 2.44
CA LEU A 192 -9.04 12.27 1.18
C LEU A 192 -8.87 11.21 0.08
N VAL A 193 -9.79 11.20 -0.87
CA VAL A 193 -9.77 10.25 -1.98
C VAL A 193 -9.75 11.03 -3.30
N GLY A 194 -8.76 10.71 -4.12
CA GLY A 194 -8.62 11.26 -5.47
C GLY A 194 -8.41 10.16 -6.50
N GLY A 195 -8.25 10.56 -7.74
CA GLY A 195 -8.05 9.67 -8.88
C GLY A 195 -8.94 10.02 -10.06
N SER A 196 -8.80 9.28 -11.16
CA SER A 196 -9.50 9.63 -12.42
C SER A 196 -10.95 9.13 -12.51
N LYS A 197 -11.26 7.96 -11.90
CA LYS A 197 -12.54 7.26 -12.12
C LYS A 197 -13.18 6.77 -10.84
N VAL A 198 -14.49 7.01 -10.69
CA VAL A 198 -15.34 6.48 -9.61
C VAL A 198 -15.43 4.96 -9.65
N SER A 199 -15.61 4.40 -10.87
CA SER A 199 -15.78 2.98 -11.08
C SER A 199 -14.66 2.11 -10.51
N THR A 200 -13.45 2.66 -10.41
CA THR A 200 -12.27 1.96 -9.84
C THR A 200 -12.19 2.00 -8.32
N LYS A 201 -13.04 2.78 -7.65
CA LYS A 201 -12.98 3.02 -6.20
C LYS A 201 -14.33 2.91 -5.49
N LEU A 202 -15.30 2.24 -6.10
CA LEU A 202 -16.66 2.12 -5.54
C LEU A 202 -16.67 1.49 -4.14
N ASP A 203 -16.02 0.33 -4.01
CA ASP A 203 -15.97 -0.40 -2.73
C ASP A 203 -15.28 0.45 -1.65
N LEU A 204 -14.21 1.15 -2.04
CA LEU A 204 -13.49 2.07 -1.18
C LEU A 204 -14.40 3.19 -0.64
N LEU A 205 -15.09 3.90 -1.54
CA LEU A 205 -15.99 4.99 -1.16
C LEU A 205 -17.15 4.49 -0.30
N ALA A 206 -17.75 3.36 -0.67
CA ALA A 206 -18.86 2.76 0.08
C ALA A 206 -18.47 2.31 1.49
N ASN A 207 -17.21 1.91 1.71
CA ASN A 207 -16.70 1.59 3.03
C ASN A 207 -16.34 2.86 3.83
N LEU A 208 -15.64 3.81 3.20
CA LEU A 208 -15.16 5.02 3.86
C LEU A 208 -16.30 5.89 4.41
N VAL A 209 -17.40 6.08 3.67
CA VAL A 209 -18.56 6.86 4.16
C VAL A 209 -19.15 6.35 5.46
N LYS A 210 -18.94 5.05 5.79
CA LYS A 210 -19.40 4.43 7.04
C LYS A 210 -18.38 4.57 8.17
N LYS A 211 -17.13 4.92 7.87
CA LYS A 211 -16.00 4.86 8.79
C LYS A 211 -15.47 6.22 9.22
N VAL A 212 -15.62 7.26 8.39
CA VAL A 212 -15.08 8.60 8.64
C VAL A 212 -16.18 9.64 8.85
N ASP A 213 -15.82 10.80 9.43
CA ASP A 213 -16.74 11.91 9.64
C ASP A 213 -16.79 12.83 8.41
N PHE A 214 -15.68 12.89 7.65
CA PHE A 214 -15.57 13.68 6.42
C PHE A 214 -14.94 12.84 5.30
N LEU A 215 -15.44 13.01 4.09
CA LEU A 215 -14.88 12.40 2.88
C LEU A 215 -14.66 13.49 1.83
N CYS A 216 -13.40 13.92 1.64
CA CYS A 216 -12.99 14.84 0.59
C CYS A 216 -12.73 14.04 -0.69
N ILE A 217 -13.42 14.38 -1.78
CA ILE A 217 -13.28 13.71 -3.09
C ILE A 217 -12.69 14.69 -4.08
N GLY A 218 -11.51 14.39 -4.64
CA GLY A 218 -10.81 15.20 -5.63
C GLY A 218 -10.48 14.43 -6.91
N GLY A 219 -9.75 15.09 -7.80
CA GLY A 219 -9.36 14.53 -9.10
C GLY A 219 -10.54 14.32 -10.05
N GLY A 220 -10.32 13.60 -11.13
CA GLY A 220 -11.34 13.35 -12.15
C GLY A 220 -12.60 12.65 -11.65
N MET A 221 -12.47 11.84 -10.59
CA MET A 221 -13.65 11.20 -10.00
C MET A 221 -14.62 12.20 -9.37
N ALA A 222 -14.14 13.36 -8.89
CA ALA A 222 -15.01 14.42 -8.38
C ALA A 222 -15.95 14.98 -9.44
N HIS A 223 -15.58 14.95 -10.72
CA HIS A 223 -16.42 15.41 -11.83
C HIS A 223 -17.72 14.61 -11.91
N THR A 224 -17.67 13.29 -11.69
CA THR A 224 -18.88 12.44 -11.67
C THR A 224 -19.80 12.79 -10.49
N PHE A 225 -19.23 13.12 -9.32
CA PHE A 225 -20.01 13.56 -8.17
C PHE A 225 -20.61 14.95 -8.36
N LEU A 226 -19.89 15.86 -9.01
CA LEU A 226 -20.42 17.19 -9.38
C LEU A 226 -21.57 17.08 -10.39
N ALA A 227 -21.39 16.23 -11.41
CA ALA A 227 -22.47 15.90 -12.36
C ALA A 227 -23.68 15.27 -11.66
N ALA A 228 -23.47 14.40 -10.67
CA ALA A 228 -24.54 13.81 -9.85
C ALA A 228 -25.32 14.87 -9.04
N LYS A 229 -24.70 16.02 -8.73
CA LYS A 229 -25.33 17.20 -8.12
C LYS A 229 -26.02 18.11 -9.12
N GLY A 230 -25.96 17.79 -10.43
CA GLY A 230 -26.60 18.56 -11.50
C GLY A 230 -25.73 19.65 -12.11
N ILE A 231 -24.42 19.66 -11.85
CA ILE A 231 -23.46 20.58 -12.47
C ILE A 231 -23.07 20.03 -13.85
N GLU A 232 -23.18 20.87 -14.87
CA GLU A 232 -22.73 20.54 -16.23
C GLU A 232 -21.22 20.62 -16.34
N MET A 233 -20.57 19.46 -16.49
CA MET A 233 -19.11 19.35 -16.42
C MET A 233 -18.38 19.52 -17.77
N GLY A 234 -19.12 19.57 -18.89
CA GLY A 234 -18.56 19.69 -20.23
C GLY A 234 -17.78 18.46 -20.72
N GLU A 235 -17.44 18.46 -22.03
CA GLU A 235 -16.80 17.33 -22.72
C GLU A 235 -15.35 17.06 -22.29
N GLY A 236 -14.64 18.07 -21.76
CA GLY A 236 -13.27 17.94 -21.26
C GLY A 236 -13.15 17.42 -19.83
N SER A 237 -14.26 17.01 -19.23
CA SER A 237 -14.31 16.39 -17.92
C SER A 237 -14.09 14.89 -17.98
N LEU A 238 -13.74 14.29 -16.84
CA LEU A 238 -13.63 12.83 -16.65
C LEU A 238 -14.90 12.23 -16.03
N VAL A 239 -16.08 12.80 -16.36
CA VAL A 239 -17.36 12.23 -15.91
C VAL A 239 -17.56 10.83 -16.48
N GLU A 240 -17.94 9.90 -15.62
CA GLU A 240 -18.39 8.56 -16.00
C GLU A 240 -19.94 8.55 -16.01
N PRO A 241 -20.61 8.68 -17.15
CA PRO A 241 -22.08 8.78 -17.21
C PRO A 241 -22.79 7.59 -16.57
N SER A 242 -22.23 6.39 -16.71
CA SER A 242 -22.75 5.16 -16.10
C SER A 242 -22.66 5.13 -14.57
N MET A 243 -21.86 6.01 -13.97
CA MET A 243 -21.62 6.09 -12.54
C MET A 243 -22.39 7.22 -11.84
N ILE A 244 -23.11 8.06 -12.59
CA ILE A 244 -23.85 9.20 -12.01
C ILE A 244 -24.88 8.75 -10.97
N ASP A 245 -25.66 7.71 -11.26
CA ASP A 245 -26.66 7.21 -10.31
C ASP A 245 -26.01 6.53 -9.10
N THR A 246 -24.87 5.89 -9.27
CA THR A 246 -24.07 5.37 -8.18
C THR A 246 -23.53 6.50 -7.29
N ALA A 247 -23.01 7.57 -7.89
CA ALA A 247 -22.55 8.76 -7.16
C ALA A 247 -23.69 9.42 -6.38
N LYS A 248 -24.89 9.57 -6.97
CA LYS A 248 -26.10 10.03 -6.26
C LYS A 248 -26.43 9.14 -5.07
N SER A 249 -26.38 7.82 -5.24
CA SER A 249 -26.63 6.87 -4.16
C SER A 249 -25.61 7.02 -3.02
N ILE A 250 -24.32 7.19 -3.31
CA ILE A 250 -23.29 7.42 -2.32
C ILE A 250 -23.56 8.72 -1.55
N LEU A 251 -23.88 9.83 -2.26
CA LEU A 251 -24.22 11.11 -1.65
C LEU A 251 -25.44 11.00 -0.73
N ALA A 252 -26.49 10.31 -1.16
CA ALA A 252 -27.74 10.14 -0.41
C ALA A 252 -27.57 9.22 0.82
N ASN A 253 -26.68 8.25 0.76
CA ASN A 253 -26.47 7.23 1.80
C ASN A 253 -25.20 7.49 2.64
N ALA A 254 -24.66 8.69 2.63
CA ALA A 254 -23.46 9.04 3.39
C ALA A 254 -23.66 9.00 4.93
N GLY A 255 -24.90 8.94 5.41
CA GLY A 255 -25.21 8.86 6.83
C GLY A 255 -24.69 10.09 7.59
N ASN A 256 -23.84 9.88 8.58
CA ASN A 256 -23.21 10.95 9.36
C ASN A 256 -21.94 11.52 8.72
N CYS A 257 -21.49 10.94 7.60
CA CYS A 257 -20.31 11.41 6.90
C CYS A 257 -20.63 12.62 6.02
N THR A 258 -19.88 13.69 6.17
CA THR A 258 -19.98 14.84 5.27
C THR A 258 -19.08 14.65 4.06
N ILE A 259 -19.68 14.56 2.85
CA ILE A 259 -18.92 14.50 1.60
C ILE A 259 -18.61 15.90 1.12
N VAL A 260 -17.33 16.21 0.96
CA VAL A 260 -16.80 17.51 0.52
C VAL A 260 -16.30 17.37 -0.92
N LEU A 261 -16.88 18.16 -1.83
CA LEU A 261 -16.55 18.19 -3.24
C LEU A 261 -15.88 19.52 -3.61
N PRO A 262 -15.07 19.57 -4.68
CA PRO A 262 -14.52 20.82 -5.17
C PRO A 262 -15.60 21.84 -5.53
N VAL A 263 -15.35 23.10 -5.17
CA VAL A 263 -16.21 24.24 -5.49
C VAL A 263 -15.67 25.04 -6.67
N ASP A 264 -14.37 24.89 -6.97
CA ASP A 264 -13.69 25.47 -8.12
C ASP A 264 -12.73 24.45 -8.72
N LEU A 265 -12.42 24.64 -10.00
CA LEU A 265 -11.59 23.72 -10.78
C LEU A 265 -10.52 24.48 -11.55
N THR A 266 -9.37 23.84 -11.72
CA THR A 266 -8.28 24.32 -12.57
C THR A 266 -8.32 23.57 -13.90
N TRP A 267 -8.35 24.35 -15.00
CA TRP A 267 -8.50 23.82 -16.34
C TRP A 267 -7.49 24.43 -17.32
N ALA A 268 -7.34 23.82 -18.48
CA ALA A 268 -6.52 24.29 -19.59
C ALA A 268 -7.19 24.01 -20.94
N ASP A 269 -6.62 24.56 -22.00
CA ASP A 269 -7.09 24.31 -23.36
C ASP A 269 -6.86 22.89 -23.82
N GLN A 270 -5.77 22.26 -23.37
CA GLN A 270 -5.37 20.91 -23.73
C GLN A 270 -4.70 20.19 -22.55
N PHE A 271 -4.65 18.85 -22.62
CA PHE A 271 -3.87 18.04 -21.69
C PHE A 271 -2.39 18.08 -22.08
N GLY A 272 -1.50 18.44 -21.15
CA GLY A 272 -0.05 18.41 -21.38
C GLY A 272 0.72 19.40 -20.51
N GLU A 273 2.05 19.28 -20.55
CA GLU A 273 2.97 20.21 -19.90
C GLU A 273 2.96 21.58 -20.55
N GLY A 274 3.23 22.63 -19.75
CA GLY A 274 3.38 24.02 -20.26
C GLY A 274 2.08 24.70 -20.63
N GLN A 275 0.92 24.09 -20.38
CA GLN A 275 -0.38 24.72 -20.56
C GLN A 275 -0.59 25.81 -19.52
N THR A 276 -1.28 26.88 -19.91
CA THR A 276 -1.67 27.95 -19.00
C THR A 276 -2.84 27.49 -18.12
N PRO A 277 -2.71 27.49 -16.78
CA PRO A 277 -3.79 27.14 -15.90
C PRO A 277 -4.79 28.29 -15.78
N HIS A 278 -6.06 27.96 -15.84
CA HIS A 278 -7.17 28.86 -15.58
C HIS A 278 -8.03 28.28 -14.44
N VAL A 279 -8.68 29.15 -13.69
CA VAL A 279 -9.53 28.75 -12.56
C VAL A 279 -10.90 29.34 -12.74
N SER A 280 -11.94 28.56 -12.50
CA SER A 280 -13.32 29.01 -12.42
C SER A 280 -14.09 28.22 -11.37
N ASP A 281 -15.24 28.74 -10.96
CA ASP A 281 -16.17 27.96 -10.14
C ASP A 281 -16.60 26.72 -10.92
N ALA A 282 -16.95 25.63 -10.21
CA ALA A 282 -17.15 24.34 -10.81
C ALA A 282 -18.31 24.30 -11.84
N ASP A 283 -19.29 25.20 -11.67
CA ASP A 283 -20.44 25.38 -12.58
C ASP A 283 -20.20 26.45 -13.67
N GLU A 284 -19.02 27.08 -13.70
CA GLU A 284 -18.66 28.13 -14.66
C GLU A 284 -17.49 27.73 -15.59
N VAL A 285 -17.16 26.46 -15.67
CA VAL A 285 -16.09 25.97 -16.55
C VAL A 285 -16.50 26.15 -18.01
N PRO A 286 -15.69 26.85 -18.85
CA PRO A 286 -16.03 27.04 -20.24
C PRO A 286 -16.07 25.71 -21.02
N ALA A 287 -16.98 25.61 -21.98
CA ALA A 287 -17.10 24.40 -22.83
C ALA A 287 -15.80 24.07 -23.56
N GLY A 288 -15.51 22.76 -23.73
CA GLY A 288 -14.33 22.26 -24.44
C GLY A 288 -12.99 22.40 -23.71
N LYS A 289 -13.00 22.78 -22.43
CA LYS A 289 -11.78 22.88 -21.60
C LYS A 289 -11.51 21.58 -20.87
N VAL A 290 -10.23 21.25 -20.69
CA VAL A 290 -9.79 20.04 -19.97
C VAL A 290 -9.59 20.35 -18.50
N LEU A 291 -10.26 19.62 -17.62
CA LEU A 291 -10.19 19.78 -16.17
C LEU A 291 -9.01 18.97 -15.63
N LEU A 292 -8.05 19.62 -14.99
CA LEU A 292 -6.75 19.02 -14.66
C LEU A 292 -6.41 19.03 -13.16
N ASP A 293 -7.02 19.92 -12.37
CA ASP A 293 -6.80 19.98 -10.92
C ASP A 293 -8.03 20.59 -10.23
N ILE A 294 -8.09 20.47 -8.91
CA ILE A 294 -9.01 21.27 -8.11
C ILE A 294 -8.50 22.72 -8.03
N GLY A 295 -9.41 23.67 -7.84
CA GLY A 295 -9.06 25.08 -7.69
C GLY A 295 -8.60 25.45 -6.27
N PRO A 296 -8.07 26.68 -6.11
CA PRO A 296 -7.53 27.14 -4.83
C PRO A 296 -8.56 27.27 -3.70
N LYS A 297 -9.83 27.57 -4.02
CA LYS A 297 -10.91 27.58 -3.01
C LYS A 297 -11.17 26.17 -2.47
N SER A 298 -11.15 25.17 -3.36
CA SER A 298 -11.32 23.76 -3.02
C SER A 298 -10.15 23.24 -2.18
N VAL A 299 -8.92 23.61 -2.52
CA VAL A 299 -7.72 23.31 -1.73
C VAL A 299 -7.86 23.87 -0.31
N ALA A 300 -8.24 25.15 -0.19
CA ALA A 300 -8.42 25.79 1.10
C ALA A 300 -9.52 25.13 1.95
N GLU A 301 -10.64 24.72 1.33
CA GLU A 301 -11.72 24.03 2.03
C GLU A 301 -11.30 22.62 2.48
N PHE A 302 -10.60 21.86 1.64
CA PHE A 302 -10.07 20.53 2.03
C PHE A 302 -9.09 20.66 3.19
N ILE A 303 -8.14 21.60 3.13
CA ILE A 303 -7.20 21.86 4.23
C ILE A 303 -7.94 22.26 5.50
N LYS A 304 -8.96 23.10 5.42
CA LYS A 304 -9.78 23.52 6.57
C LYS A 304 -10.49 22.32 7.21
N VAL A 305 -11.08 21.42 6.41
CA VAL A 305 -11.70 20.18 6.91
C VAL A 305 -10.65 19.30 7.59
N ILE A 306 -9.51 19.07 6.94
CA ILE A 306 -8.42 18.22 7.47
C ILE A 306 -7.88 18.82 8.79
N SER A 307 -7.73 20.13 8.89
CA SER A 307 -7.22 20.81 10.09
C SER A 307 -8.14 20.66 11.31
N GLY A 308 -9.43 20.43 11.09
CA GLY A 308 -10.42 20.15 12.13
C GLY A 308 -10.43 18.70 12.60
N CYS A 309 -9.65 17.81 11.96
CA CYS A 309 -9.65 16.37 12.21
C CYS A 309 -8.45 15.93 13.05
N LYS A 310 -8.57 14.72 13.63
CA LYS A 310 -7.48 14.03 14.38
C LYS A 310 -6.83 12.94 13.58
N THR A 311 -7.53 12.40 12.59
CA THR A 311 -7.05 11.33 11.72
C THR A 311 -7.35 11.64 10.27
N LEU A 312 -6.34 11.46 9.41
CA LEU A 312 -6.46 11.51 7.96
C LEU A 312 -6.05 10.16 7.36
N ILE A 313 -6.87 9.64 6.46
CA ILE A 313 -6.46 8.59 5.53
C ILE A 313 -6.51 9.13 4.10
N TRP A 314 -5.42 8.97 3.34
CA TRP A 314 -5.25 9.57 2.02
C TRP A 314 -4.97 8.53 0.94
N ASN A 315 -5.81 8.52 -0.10
CA ASN A 315 -5.65 7.65 -1.26
C ASN A 315 -5.99 8.36 -2.57
N GLY A 316 -4.99 8.74 -3.31
CA GLY A 316 -5.06 9.35 -4.64
C GLY A 316 -4.84 10.85 -4.66
N PRO A 317 -4.20 11.36 -5.73
CA PRO A 317 -4.00 12.79 -5.97
C PRO A 317 -5.32 13.46 -6.34
N VAL A 318 -5.40 14.76 -6.13
CA VAL A 318 -6.61 15.57 -6.40
C VAL A 318 -6.59 16.25 -7.78
N GLY A 319 -5.53 16.06 -8.54
CA GLY A 319 -5.33 16.61 -9.88
C GLY A 319 -4.34 15.77 -10.70
N ALA A 320 -3.97 16.27 -11.89
CA ALA A 320 -2.96 15.67 -12.78
C ALA A 320 -1.54 15.94 -12.23
N PHE A 321 -1.23 15.33 -11.10
CA PHE A 321 -0.02 15.57 -10.28
C PHE A 321 1.30 15.27 -11.01
N GLU A 322 1.26 14.54 -12.12
CA GLU A 322 2.44 14.26 -12.96
C GLU A 322 2.85 15.48 -13.78
N ILE A 323 1.93 16.40 -14.07
CA ILE A 323 2.06 17.48 -15.05
C ILE A 323 2.00 18.85 -14.36
N LYS A 324 3.08 19.64 -14.50
CA LYS A 324 3.07 21.02 -14.01
C LYS A 324 2.31 21.93 -14.98
N PRO A 325 1.52 22.90 -14.46
CA PRO A 325 1.36 23.29 -13.05
C PRO A 325 0.15 22.65 -12.34
N PHE A 326 -0.41 21.55 -12.86
CA PHE A 326 -1.63 20.89 -12.38
C PHE A 326 -1.37 19.90 -11.22
N ASP A 327 -0.15 19.86 -10.70
CA ASP A 327 0.25 19.20 -9.45
C ASP A 327 0.01 20.10 -8.21
N LYS A 328 -0.42 21.33 -8.40
CA LYS A 328 -0.48 22.37 -7.36
C LYS A 328 -1.43 22.01 -6.24
N GLY A 329 -2.65 21.61 -6.55
CA GLY A 329 -3.65 21.24 -5.53
C GLY A 329 -3.18 20.10 -4.64
N THR A 330 -2.61 19.05 -5.24
CA THR A 330 -2.06 17.92 -4.50
C THR A 330 -0.87 18.33 -3.62
N ASN A 331 0.05 19.15 -4.15
CA ASN A 331 1.23 19.60 -3.41
C ASN A 331 0.88 20.52 -2.23
N GLU A 332 -0.04 21.46 -2.41
CA GLU A 332 -0.49 22.38 -1.34
C GLU A 332 -1.14 21.60 -0.19
N ILE A 333 -2.00 20.63 -0.51
CA ILE A 333 -2.59 19.75 0.50
C ILE A 333 -1.49 18.92 1.20
N ALA A 334 -0.53 18.38 0.44
CA ALA A 334 0.56 17.59 0.98
C ALA A 334 1.39 18.38 2.00
N VAL A 335 1.75 19.61 1.69
CA VAL A 335 2.50 20.48 2.60
C VAL A 335 1.68 20.81 3.86
N ALA A 336 0.39 21.10 3.71
CA ALA A 336 -0.49 21.33 4.84
C ALA A 336 -0.64 20.11 5.75
N VAL A 337 -0.80 18.93 5.16
CA VAL A 337 -0.88 17.66 5.90
C VAL A 337 0.41 17.39 6.67
N ALA A 338 1.59 17.63 6.08
CA ALA A 338 2.87 17.50 6.76
C ALA A 338 2.96 18.40 8.00
N GLU A 339 2.52 19.65 7.89
CA GLU A 339 2.50 20.58 9.02
C GLU A 339 1.48 20.19 10.09
N LEU A 340 0.29 19.78 9.69
CA LEU A 340 -0.73 19.29 10.62
C LEU A 340 -0.29 18.00 11.34
N THR A 341 0.48 17.14 10.68
CA THR A 341 1.03 15.93 11.29
C THR A 341 2.02 16.25 12.41
N LYS A 342 2.90 17.24 12.21
CA LYS A 342 3.78 17.73 13.28
C LYS A 342 3.00 18.27 14.48
N ASN A 343 1.78 18.76 14.25
CA ASN A 343 0.88 19.30 15.27
C ASN A 343 -0.12 18.26 15.81
N GLY A 344 0.08 16.97 15.54
CA GLY A 344 -0.66 15.87 16.18
C GLY A 344 -1.76 15.23 15.33
N LEU A 345 -1.86 15.55 14.02
CA LEU A 345 -2.71 14.81 13.10
C LEU A 345 -2.09 13.41 12.87
N THR A 346 -2.86 12.35 13.06
CA THR A 346 -2.50 11.03 12.59
C THR A 346 -2.78 10.95 11.09
N SER A 347 -1.73 10.93 10.27
CA SER A 347 -1.84 10.90 8.81
C SER A 347 -1.31 9.59 8.24
N VAL A 348 -2.18 8.85 7.55
CA VAL A 348 -1.84 7.60 6.87
C VAL A 348 -2.17 7.74 5.39
N ALA A 349 -1.20 7.48 4.55
CA ALA A 349 -1.35 7.56 3.10
C ALA A 349 -0.89 6.27 2.42
N GLY A 350 -1.50 5.93 1.28
CA GLY A 350 -1.10 4.78 0.49
C GLY A 350 -1.75 4.74 -0.89
N GLY A 351 -1.28 3.80 -1.70
CA GLY A 351 -1.57 3.72 -3.13
C GLY A 351 -0.44 4.32 -3.98
N GLY A 352 -0.16 3.71 -5.13
CA GLY A 352 1.01 4.04 -5.96
C GLY A 352 1.10 5.52 -6.31
N ASP A 353 0.01 6.10 -6.84
CA ASP A 353 -0.02 7.51 -7.24
C ASP A 353 0.10 8.45 -6.04
N THR A 354 -0.53 8.09 -4.91
CA THR A 354 -0.43 8.86 -3.66
C THR A 354 1.02 8.91 -3.17
N VAL A 355 1.67 7.75 -3.10
CA VAL A 355 3.06 7.64 -2.66
C VAL A 355 3.99 8.41 -3.60
N SER A 356 3.74 8.33 -4.92
CA SER A 356 4.51 9.10 -5.92
C SER A 356 4.33 10.61 -5.72
N ALA A 357 3.11 11.09 -5.52
CA ALA A 357 2.82 12.50 -5.28
C ALA A 357 3.48 13.01 -3.98
N ILE A 358 3.36 12.26 -2.89
CA ILE A 358 3.95 12.57 -1.59
C ILE A 358 5.49 12.63 -1.67
N LYS A 359 6.12 11.69 -2.39
CA LYS A 359 7.57 11.70 -2.63
C LYS A 359 8.00 12.91 -3.46
N LYS A 360 7.26 13.25 -4.52
CA LYS A 360 7.51 14.46 -5.33
C LYS A 360 7.41 15.75 -4.50
N ALA A 361 6.45 15.81 -3.59
CA ALA A 361 6.28 16.94 -2.68
C ALA A 361 7.36 16.97 -1.55
N GLY A 362 8.18 15.92 -1.40
CA GLY A 362 9.26 15.85 -0.41
C GLY A 362 8.79 15.72 1.03
N ILE A 363 7.57 15.18 1.26
CA ILE A 363 6.95 15.15 2.60
C ILE A 363 6.71 13.72 3.12
N ALA A 364 7.25 12.70 2.47
CA ALA A 364 6.98 11.30 2.84
C ALA A 364 7.32 11.00 4.32
N ASP A 365 8.45 11.51 4.79
CA ASP A 365 8.92 11.31 6.17
C ASP A 365 8.19 12.19 7.20
N ALA A 366 7.36 13.11 6.75
CA ALA A 366 6.61 14.02 7.62
C ALA A 366 5.22 13.47 7.99
N LEU A 367 4.73 12.43 7.30
CA LEU A 367 3.47 11.76 7.61
C LEU A 367 3.68 10.71 8.72
N THR A 368 2.60 10.40 9.46
CA THR A 368 2.65 9.34 10.48
C THR A 368 3.00 7.99 9.86
N TYR A 369 2.42 7.68 8.69
CA TYR A 369 2.73 6.46 7.96
C TYR A 369 2.44 6.59 6.46
N VAL A 370 3.33 6.07 5.64
CA VAL A 370 3.15 5.94 4.20
C VAL A 370 3.26 4.47 3.81
N SER A 371 2.14 3.87 3.46
CA SER A 371 2.10 2.46 3.06
C SER A 371 2.70 2.27 1.67
N ALA A 372 3.66 1.35 1.56
CA ALA A 372 4.21 0.90 0.28
C ALA A 372 3.46 -0.31 -0.30
N ALA A 373 2.36 -0.73 0.33
CA ALA A 373 1.70 -2.00 0.06
C ALA A 373 0.79 -2.01 -1.19
N GLY A 374 0.50 -0.87 -1.78
CA GLY A 374 -0.27 -0.78 -3.03
C GLY A 374 -1.66 -1.42 -2.92
N GLY A 375 -1.85 -2.58 -3.58
CA GLY A 375 -3.14 -3.27 -3.65
C GLY A 375 -3.68 -3.74 -2.31
N ALA A 376 -2.83 -4.26 -1.42
CA ALA A 376 -3.27 -4.71 -0.10
C ALA A 376 -3.81 -3.55 0.75
N PHE A 377 -3.19 -2.37 0.66
CA PHE A 377 -3.68 -1.18 1.32
C PHE A 377 -5.07 -0.76 0.80
N LEU A 378 -5.27 -0.80 -0.52
CA LEU A 378 -6.55 -0.48 -1.14
C LEU A 378 -7.65 -1.46 -0.70
N GLU A 379 -7.41 -2.76 -0.83
CA GLU A 379 -8.37 -3.79 -0.44
C GLU A 379 -8.73 -3.72 1.04
N TRP A 380 -7.76 -3.39 1.90
CA TRP A 380 -8.03 -3.16 3.30
C TRP A 380 -8.93 -1.92 3.52
N MET A 381 -8.67 -0.82 2.82
CA MET A 381 -9.54 0.37 2.87
C MET A 381 -10.95 0.11 2.33
N GLU A 382 -11.11 -0.84 1.41
CA GLU A 382 -12.39 -1.33 0.90
C GLU A 382 -13.14 -2.19 1.94
N GLY A 383 -12.50 -2.52 3.06
CA GLY A 383 -13.07 -3.36 4.11
C GLY A 383 -12.98 -4.86 3.82
N LYS A 384 -12.17 -5.25 2.84
CA LYS A 384 -11.96 -6.66 2.49
C LYS A 384 -11.06 -7.34 3.53
N SER A 385 -11.36 -8.60 3.83
CA SER A 385 -10.48 -9.45 4.62
C SER A 385 -9.25 -9.82 3.78
N LEU A 386 -8.06 -9.56 4.30
CA LEU A 386 -6.81 -9.92 3.65
C LEU A 386 -6.37 -11.29 4.14
N PRO A 387 -6.27 -12.33 3.29
CA PRO A 387 -5.94 -13.69 3.72
C PRO A 387 -4.66 -13.79 4.55
N GLY A 388 -3.59 -13.11 4.13
CA GLY A 388 -2.30 -13.10 4.82
C GLY A 388 -2.31 -12.34 6.15
N VAL A 389 -3.35 -11.52 6.43
CA VAL A 389 -3.59 -10.89 7.74
C VAL A 389 -4.54 -11.73 8.56
N ALA A 390 -5.66 -12.17 7.98
CA ALA A 390 -6.67 -12.96 8.67
C ALA A 390 -6.08 -14.23 9.28
N ILE A 391 -5.14 -14.87 8.59
CA ILE A 391 -4.46 -16.06 9.11
C ILE A 391 -3.62 -15.77 10.36
N LEU A 392 -3.16 -14.54 10.58
CA LEU A 392 -2.37 -14.16 11.77
C LEU A 392 -3.25 -13.87 12.98
N GLU A 393 -4.55 -13.61 12.78
CA GLU A 393 -5.48 -13.34 13.88
C GLU A 393 -5.63 -14.57 14.79
N LYS A 394 -5.79 -14.31 16.11
CA LYS A 394 -5.94 -15.34 17.15
C LYS A 394 -7.36 -15.88 17.19
#